data_55935406b9bd9a0f13ede90afafa88a6
#
_entry.id   55935406b9bd9a0f13ede90afafa88a6
#
_cell.length_a   1.000
_cell.length_b   1.000
_cell.length_c   1.000
_cell.angle_alpha   90.00
_cell.angle_beta   90.00
_cell.angle_gamma   90.00
#
_symmetry.space_group_name_H-M   'P 1'
#
loop_
_entity.id
_entity.type
_entity.pdbx_description
1 polymer ?
#
loop_
_entity_poly.entity_id
_entity_poly.type
_entity_poly.pdbx_seq_one_letter_code
_entity_poly.pdbx_strand_id
1 'polypeptide(L)'
;MPKRSAPWLFVVAVALVALVLRGPIVAVAPVIDAIRGDLALSSGQAGVLTSIPVLCFALATPLALLVIRRAGPDAAVTITVLGVALGTILRSAGDVVLVVAGTILIGVFITIGNVVVPVVIRRDVAPERVDLTTGVYTAALNIGSTITSLGTAPLALALGWRGALLAWLVLNVLAVAGWLLARGPARALRPAPRPPAARGPQEPAPRIWRSATVLALAVCFASQAFSYYGVTAWLPSLLVDRNGFSIEAAGASSSVFQIAAIIGAIGVPLVVRRLRPLGSIVLIGALWCTVPLGLLLAPQLWALWCLLGGAAQGGGITVVFVLLVRLSRSDRHASRLSATVQGLGYAVAATAPTVVGLAHDLSGGWDAPLLIVLTATCSFLAFGILAASRQGRTA
;
A
#
# COMPACT_ATOMS: atom_id res chain seq x y z
N MET A 1 -5.75 36.03 16.11
CA MET A 1 -6.25 35.07 15.13
C MET A 1 -5.04 34.32 14.54
N PRO A 2 -4.93 32.99 14.63
CA PRO A 2 -3.83 32.30 13.99
C PRO A 2 -3.97 32.47 12.46
N LYS A 3 -2.87 32.91 11.80
CA LYS A 3 -2.81 32.98 10.34
C LYS A 3 -3.26 31.62 9.77
N ARG A 4 -4.38 31.58 9.05
CA ARG A 4 -4.76 30.42 8.26
C ARG A 4 -3.63 30.18 7.27
N SER A 5 -2.88 29.10 7.44
CA SER A 5 -1.89 28.68 6.46
C SER A 5 -2.57 28.61 5.09
N ALA A 6 -1.85 29.05 4.05
CA ALA A 6 -2.39 29.00 2.70
C ALA A 6 -2.89 27.57 2.37
N PRO A 7 -4.09 27.40 1.80
CA PRO A 7 -4.68 26.07 1.57
C PRO A 7 -3.77 25.10 0.81
N TRP A 8 -2.93 25.65 -0.11
CA TRP A 8 -1.98 24.87 -0.89
C TRP A 8 -0.82 24.30 -0.04
N LEU A 9 -0.38 25.02 1.00
CA LEU A 9 0.70 24.55 1.89
C LEU A 9 0.27 23.30 2.66
N PHE A 10 -0.99 23.21 3.04
CA PHE A 10 -1.55 22.01 3.66
C PHE A 10 -1.57 20.83 2.69
N VAL A 11 -1.97 21.04 1.42
CA VAL A 11 -1.99 19.99 0.40
C VAL A 11 -0.57 19.47 0.13
N VAL A 12 0.42 20.38 0.03
CA VAL A 12 1.83 20.00 -0.12
C VAL A 12 2.33 19.20 1.09
N ALA A 13 1.99 19.64 2.32
CA ALA A 13 2.38 18.90 3.53
C ALA A 13 1.77 17.49 3.56
N VAL A 14 0.51 17.32 3.17
CA VAL A 14 -0.14 16.02 3.03
C VAL A 14 0.57 15.16 1.98
N ALA A 15 0.95 15.73 0.84
CA ALA A 15 1.69 15.04 -0.20
C ALA A 15 3.07 14.58 0.30
N LEU A 16 3.83 15.43 0.99
CA LEU A 16 5.12 15.07 1.58
C LEU A 16 4.99 13.94 2.60
N VAL A 17 3.97 13.98 3.47
CA VAL A 17 3.68 12.88 4.39
C VAL A 17 3.37 11.58 3.64
N ALA A 18 2.59 11.67 2.55
CA ALA A 18 2.23 10.49 1.74
C ALA A 18 3.44 9.81 1.11
N LEU A 19 4.48 10.56 0.66
CA LEU A 19 5.72 9.98 0.15
C LEU A 19 6.36 9.01 1.15
N VAL A 20 6.28 9.33 2.44
CA VAL A 20 6.86 8.54 3.54
C VAL A 20 6.02 7.30 3.88
N LEU A 21 4.72 7.30 3.58
CA LEU A 21 3.84 6.21 3.98
C LEU A 21 3.95 4.95 3.11
N ARG A 22 4.64 4.99 1.98
CA ARG A 22 4.79 3.84 1.09
C ARG A 22 6.22 3.58 0.66
N GLY A 23 7.02 4.61 0.52
CA GLY A 23 8.42 4.54 0.13
C GLY A 23 9.25 3.51 0.93
N PRO A 24 9.24 3.55 2.28
CA PRO A 24 10.05 2.65 3.09
C PRO A 24 9.71 1.15 2.94
N ILE A 25 8.52 0.81 2.48
CA ILE A 25 8.12 -0.58 2.20
C ILE A 25 8.70 -1.02 0.86
N VAL A 26 8.53 -0.20 -0.17
CA VAL A 26 8.94 -0.52 -1.55
C VAL A 26 10.46 -0.44 -1.72
N ALA A 27 11.15 0.42 -0.96
CA ALA A 27 12.60 0.58 -0.98
C ALA A 27 13.37 -0.72 -0.65
N VAL A 28 12.75 -1.69 0.02
CA VAL A 28 13.41 -2.97 0.35
C VAL A 28 13.59 -3.85 -0.87
N ALA A 29 12.62 -3.86 -1.79
CA ALA A 29 12.60 -4.79 -2.93
C ALA A 29 13.87 -4.71 -3.81
N PRO A 30 14.37 -3.53 -4.23
CA PRO A 30 15.58 -3.45 -5.05
C PRO A 30 16.86 -3.89 -4.37
N VAL A 31 16.86 -4.03 -3.04
CA VAL A 31 18.04 -4.42 -2.25
C VAL A 31 17.82 -5.69 -1.43
N ILE A 32 16.73 -6.41 -1.70
CA ILE A 32 16.35 -7.58 -0.91
C ILE A 32 17.43 -8.67 -0.95
N ASP A 33 18.08 -8.86 -2.10
CA ASP A 33 19.14 -9.85 -2.28
C ASP A 33 20.43 -9.43 -1.58
N ALA A 34 20.75 -8.13 -1.55
CA ALA A 34 21.86 -7.61 -0.75
C ALA A 34 21.63 -7.80 0.76
N ILE A 35 20.38 -7.60 1.23
CA ILE A 35 19.98 -7.86 2.62
C ILE A 35 20.08 -9.35 2.92
N ARG A 36 19.62 -10.22 2.01
CA ARG A 36 19.72 -11.68 2.14
C ARG A 36 21.14 -12.16 2.29
N GLY A 37 22.05 -11.68 1.43
CA GLY A 37 23.44 -12.06 1.44
C GLY A 37 24.16 -11.61 2.72
N ASP A 38 23.93 -10.37 3.16
CA ASP A 38 24.57 -9.79 4.34
C ASP A 38 24.07 -10.42 5.66
N LEU A 39 22.81 -10.78 5.74
CA LEU A 39 22.18 -11.35 6.94
C LEU A 39 22.00 -12.88 6.87
N ALA A 40 22.49 -13.55 5.83
CA ALA A 40 22.37 -14.99 5.59
C ALA A 40 20.92 -15.49 5.65
N LEU A 41 19.96 -14.76 5.04
CA LEU A 41 18.54 -15.09 5.04
C LEU A 41 18.15 -15.92 3.80
N SER A 42 17.21 -16.84 3.95
CA SER A 42 16.50 -17.45 2.83
C SER A 42 15.56 -16.44 2.15
N SER A 43 15.10 -16.72 0.92
CA SER A 43 14.13 -15.86 0.24
C SER A 43 12.81 -15.75 1.02
N GLY A 44 12.35 -16.86 1.62
CA GLY A 44 11.17 -16.85 2.49
C GLY A 44 11.34 -15.94 3.71
N GLN A 45 12.51 -15.98 4.37
CA GLN A 45 12.83 -15.12 5.51
C GLN A 45 12.94 -13.63 5.11
N ALA A 46 13.56 -13.34 3.97
CA ALA A 46 13.63 -11.98 3.45
C ALA A 46 12.24 -11.44 3.07
N GLY A 47 11.37 -12.31 2.54
CA GLY A 47 9.96 -11.99 2.30
C GLY A 47 9.21 -11.52 3.55
N VAL A 48 9.59 -11.99 4.74
CA VAL A 48 9.01 -11.53 6.01
C VAL A 48 9.22 -10.02 6.20
N LEU A 49 10.34 -9.45 5.77
CA LEU A 49 10.63 -8.02 5.91
C LEU A 49 9.65 -7.15 5.12
N THR A 50 9.16 -7.65 3.99
CA THR A 50 8.12 -6.96 3.19
C THR A 50 6.71 -7.33 3.62
N SER A 51 6.54 -8.47 4.28
CA SER A 51 5.26 -8.96 4.84
C SER A 51 4.85 -8.20 6.12
N ILE A 52 5.80 -7.92 7.00
CA ILE A 52 5.56 -7.30 8.33
C ILE A 52 4.76 -5.99 8.23
N PRO A 53 5.11 -5.01 7.38
CA PRO A 53 4.35 -3.77 7.30
C PRO A 53 2.89 -3.98 6.88
N VAL A 54 2.66 -4.94 5.98
CA VAL A 54 1.31 -5.29 5.50
C VAL A 54 0.50 -5.97 6.61
N LEU A 55 1.12 -6.83 7.41
CA LEU A 55 0.51 -7.42 8.59
C LEU A 55 0.15 -6.34 9.63
N CYS A 56 1.01 -5.33 9.81
CA CYS A 56 0.71 -4.21 10.67
C CYS A 56 -0.54 -3.44 10.22
N PHE A 57 -0.83 -3.34 8.92
CA PHE A 57 -2.07 -2.71 8.43
C PHE A 57 -3.32 -3.43 8.94
N ALA A 58 -3.26 -4.76 9.07
CA ALA A 58 -4.36 -5.54 9.64
C ALA A 58 -4.44 -5.40 11.17
N LEU A 59 -3.31 -5.47 11.87
CA LEU A 59 -3.27 -5.63 13.33
C LEU A 59 -3.15 -4.31 14.11
N ALA A 60 -2.46 -3.30 13.55
CA ALA A 60 -2.16 -2.07 14.28
C ALA A 60 -3.25 -0.98 14.14
N THR A 61 -4.33 -1.22 13.40
CA THR A 61 -5.44 -0.26 13.27
C THR A 61 -6.06 0.14 14.62
N PRO A 62 -6.28 -0.73 15.61
CA PRO A 62 -6.76 -0.32 16.94
C PRO A 62 -5.79 0.62 17.65
N LEU A 63 -4.47 0.38 17.52
CA LEU A 63 -3.45 1.26 18.07
C LEU A 63 -3.46 2.62 17.36
N ALA A 64 -3.64 2.66 16.04
CA ALA A 64 -3.77 3.90 15.28
C ALA A 64 -4.94 4.76 15.80
N LEU A 65 -6.10 4.15 16.04
CA LEU A 65 -7.26 4.83 16.62
C LEU A 65 -6.98 5.34 18.04
N LEU A 66 -6.26 4.58 18.85
CA LEU A 66 -5.87 4.99 20.21
C LEU A 66 -4.95 6.22 20.19
N VAL A 67 -3.93 6.21 19.31
CA VAL A 67 -2.99 7.34 19.15
C VAL A 67 -3.75 8.59 18.68
N ILE A 68 -4.62 8.47 17.68
CA ILE A 68 -5.43 9.60 17.19
C ILE A 68 -6.35 10.15 18.29
N ARG A 69 -6.92 9.28 19.12
CA ARG A 69 -7.78 9.71 20.24
C ARG A 69 -7.01 10.44 21.33
N ARG A 70 -5.80 9.98 21.67
CA ARG A 70 -4.99 10.53 22.79
C ARG A 70 -4.16 11.74 22.37
N ALA A 71 -3.53 11.69 21.21
CA ALA A 71 -2.66 12.76 20.74
C ALA A 71 -3.37 13.79 19.84
N GLY A 72 -4.54 13.44 19.31
CA GLY A 72 -5.21 14.23 18.28
C GLY A 72 -4.63 14.01 16.89
N PRO A 73 -5.40 14.35 15.83
CA PRO A 73 -5.00 14.02 14.47
C PRO A 73 -3.70 14.69 14.00
N ASP A 74 -3.46 15.95 14.36
CA ASP A 74 -2.27 16.69 13.89
C ASP A 74 -0.98 16.14 14.50
N ALA A 75 -0.97 15.87 15.82
CA ALA A 75 0.17 15.24 16.49
C ALA A 75 0.36 13.77 16.06
N ALA A 76 -0.72 13.05 15.75
CA ALA A 76 -0.64 11.69 15.24
C ALA A 76 0.07 11.61 13.88
N VAL A 77 -0.07 12.62 12.99
CA VAL A 77 0.72 12.72 11.75
C VAL A 77 2.20 12.89 12.06
N THR A 78 2.55 13.77 12.99
CA THR A 78 3.95 13.97 13.42
C THR A 78 4.54 12.68 14.01
N ILE A 79 3.80 12.02 14.91
CA ILE A 79 4.18 10.73 15.50
C ILE A 79 4.41 9.69 14.40
N THR A 80 3.56 9.66 13.37
CA THR A 80 3.73 8.78 12.20
C THR A 80 5.08 9.00 11.52
N VAL A 81 5.38 10.23 11.10
CA VAL A 81 6.58 10.53 10.32
C VAL A 81 7.86 10.29 11.14
N LEU A 82 7.86 10.70 12.42
CA LEU A 82 8.99 10.47 13.33
C LEU A 82 9.16 8.98 13.65
N GLY A 83 8.07 8.24 13.83
CA GLY A 83 8.11 6.81 14.07
C GLY A 83 8.62 6.01 12.87
N VAL A 84 8.24 6.40 11.65
CA VAL A 84 8.80 5.81 10.41
C VAL A 84 10.29 6.11 10.30
N ALA A 85 10.73 7.34 10.64
CA ALA A 85 12.15 7.69 10.65
C ALA A 85 12.93 6.85 11.65
N LEU A 86 12.44 6.72 12.88
CA LEU A 86 13.06 5.88 13.92
C LEU A 86 13.14 4.42 13.48
N GLY A 87 12.05 3.88 12.90
CA GLY A 87 12.04 2.53 12.38
C GLY A 87 13.03 2.32 11.21
N THR A 88 13.19 3.33 10.34
CA THR A 88 14.17 3.30 9.25
C THR A 88 15.60 3.27 9.78
N ILE A 89 15.92 4.10 10.80
CA ILE A 89 17.23 4.11 11.46
C ILE A 89 17.48 2.74 12.09
N LEU A 90 16.54 2.22 12.87
CA LEU A 90 16.69 0.94 13.55
C LEU A 90 16.87 -0.22 12.56
N ARG A 91 16.08 -0.25 11.49
CA ARG A 91 16.18 -1.25 10.42
C ARG A 91 17.55 -1.27 9.74
N SER A 92 18.23 -0.14 9.70
CA SER A 92 19.52 0.01 9.04
C SER A 92 20.71 -0.11 9.99
N ALA A 93 20.50 -0.33 11.30
CA ALA A 93 21.55 -0.16 12.32
C ALA A 93 22.26 -1.45 12.74
N GLY A 94 21.81 -2.66 12.31
CA GLY A 94 22.43 -3.84 12.89
C GLY A 94 22.06 -5.18 12.29
N ASP A 95 21.84 -6.14 13.16
CA ASP A 95 21.55 -7.54 12.87
C ASP A 95 20.06 -7.78 12.49
N VAL A 96 19.70 -9.03 12.26
CA VAL A 96 18.34 -9.45 11.89
C VAL A 96 17.30 -8.97 12.88
N VAL A 97 17.61 -8.95 14.18
CA VAL A 97 16.65 -8.56 15.22
C VAL A 97 16.31 -7.07 15.08
N LEU A 98 17.31 -6.21 14.90
CA LEU A 98 17.12 -4.77 14.70
C LEU A 98 16.42 -4.47 13.36
N VAL A 99 16.77 -5.21 12.31
CA VAL A 99 16.10 -5.09 10.99
C VAL A 99 14.60 -5.43 11.10
N VAL A 100 14.25 -6.51 11.77
CA VAL A 100 12.86 -6.91 12.00
C VAL A 100 12.13 -5.90 12.91
N ALA A 101 12.73 -5.51 14.03
CA ALA A 101 12.15 -4.53 14.94
C ALA A 101 11.89 -3.18 14.27
N GLY A 102 12.86 -2.68 13.49
CA GLY A 102 12.71 -1.45 12.71
C GLY A 102 11.60 -1.57 11.66
N THR A 103 11.48 -2.73 11.02
CA THR A 103 10.43 -3.00 10.04
C THR A 103 9.04 -3.04 10.68
N ILE A 104 8.91 -3.62 11.88
CA ILE A 104 7.67 -3.59 12.66
C ILE A 104 7.29 -2.14 13.01
N LEU A 105 8.25 -1.35 13.50
CA LEU A 105 8.01 0.07 13.79
C LEU A 105 7.52 0.82 12.56
N ILE A 106 8.19 0.67 11.42
CA ILE A 106 7.76 1.26 10.15
C ILE A 106 6.31 0.88 9.84
N GLY A 107 5.97 -0.41 9.89
CA GLY A 107 4.62 -0.89 9.61
C GLY A 107 3.55 -0.31 10.53
N VAL A 108 3.82 -0.27 11.84
CA VAL A 108 2.91 0.30 12.85
C VAL A 108 2.67 1.78 12.59
N PHE A 109 3.74 2.56 12.38
CA PHE A 109 3.60 4.01 12.19
C PHE A 109 3.00 4.37 10.83
N ILE A 110 3.29 3.62 9.76
CA ILE A 110 2.59 3.78 8.47
C ILE A 110 1.09 3.48 8.64
N THR A 111 0.72 2.48 9.43
CA THR A 111 -0.70 2.20 9.71
C THR A 111 -1.40 3.38 10.36
N ILE A 112 -0.74 4.04 11.34
CA ILE A 112 -1.26 5.26 11.95
C ILE A 112 -1.46 6.35 10.89
N GLY A 113 -0.48 6.54 10.00
CA GLY A 113 -0.53 7.50 8.89
C GLY A 113 -1.70 7.26 7.94
N ASN A 114 -1.86 6.01 7.51
CA ASN A 114 -2.94 5.61 6.59
C ASN A 114 -4.34 5.85 7.17
N VAL A 115 -4.48 5.80 8.51
CA VAL A 115 -5.75 6.09 9.19
C VAL A 115 -5.92 7.59 9.43
N VAL A 116 -4.87 8.31 9.84
CA VAL A 116 -5.00 9.70 10.27
C VAL A 116 -5.04 10.69 9.12
N VAL A 117 -4.30 10.47 8.03
CA VAL A 117 -4.22 11.44 6.92
C VAL A 117 -5.59 11.67 6.27
N PRO A 118 -6.40 10.65 5.92
CA PRO A 118 -7.76 10.86 5.44
C PRO A 118 -8.65 11.61 6.43
N VAL A 119 -8.48 11.40 7.74
CA VAL A 119 -9.23 12.12 8.78
C VAL A 119 -8.89 13.60 8.77
N VAL A 120 -7.62 13.95 8.64
CA VAL A 120 -7.16 15.35 8.61
C VAL A 120 -7.63 16.04 7.33
N ILE A 121 -7.57 15.34 6.17
CA ILE A 121 -8.09 15.86 4.90
C ILE A 121 -9.58 16.22 5.04
N ARG A 122 -10.40 15.28 5.51
CA ARG A 122 -11.86 15.49 5.67
C ARG A 122 -12.19 16.60 6.68
N ARG A 123 -11.38 16.77 7.73
CA ARG A 123 -11.61 17.78 8.76
C ARG A 123 -11.29 19.21 8.29
N ASP A 124 -10.21 19.36 7.51
CA ASP A 124 -9.58 20.68 7.32
C ASP A 124 -9.66 21.20 5.88
N VAL A 125 -10.07 20.36 4.94
CA VAL A 125 -10.27 20.74 3.52
C VAL A 125 -11.75 21.01 3.26
N ALA A 126 -12.03 22.08 2.48
CA ALA A 126 -13.40 22.38 2.06
C ALA A 126 -13.99 21.19 1.25
N PRO A 127 -15.29 20.87 1.41
CA PRO A 127 -15.91 19.69 0.81
C PRO A 127 -15.64 19.56 -0.70
N GLU A 128 -15.62 20.69 -1.43
CA GLU A 128 -15.43 20.75 -2.89
C GLU A 128 -14.00 20.36 -3.31
N ARG A 129 -13.04 20.40 -2.39
CA ARG A 129 -11.61 20.10 -2.62
C ARG A 129 -11.15 18.79 -1.97
N VAL A 130 -12.00 18.11 -1.23
CA VAL A 130 -11.64 16.86 -0.55
C VAL A 130 -11.22 15.79 -1.55
N ASP A 131 -11.96 15.64 -2.64
CA ASP A 131 -11.66 14.64 -3.68
C ASP A 131 -10.32 14.93 -4.36
N LEU A 132 -10.04 16.19 -4.70
CA LEU A 132 -8.77 16.60 -5.28
C LEU A 132 -7.61 16.36 -4.32
N THR A 133 -7.75 16.73 -3.05
CA THR A 133 -6.69 16.55 -2.04
C THR A 133 -6.44 15.06 -1.76
N THR A 134 -7.50 14.23 -1.75
CA THR A 134 -7.37 12.78 -1.64
C THR A 134 -6.68 12.19 -2.87
N GLY A 135 -6.97 12.70 -4.06
CA GLY A 135 -6.27 12.33 -5.29
C GLY A 135 -4.77 12.66 -5.22
N VAL A 136 -4.41 13.88 -4.76
CA VAL A 136 -3.00 14.28 -4.54
C VAL A 136 -2.32 13.37 -3.51
N TYR A 137 -2.99 13.05 -2.40
CA TYR A 137 -2.51 12.10 -1.40
C TYR A 137 -2.19 10.73 -2.01
N THR A 138 -3.13 10.18 -2.78
CA THR A 138 -2.96 8.86 -3.42
C THR A 138 -1.86 8.86 -4.49
N ALA A 139 -1.78 9.93 -5.29
CA ALA A 139 -0.71 10.11 -6.25
C ALA A 139 0.66 10.18 -5.56
N ALA A 140 0.76 10.93 -4.45
CA ALA A 140 2.00 11.06 -3.69
C ALA A 140 2.44 9.73 -3.05
N LEU A 141 1.52 8.86 -2.60
CA LEU A 141 1.85 7.49 -2.16
C LEU A 141 2.57 6.71 -3.28
N ASN A 142 2.08 6.79 -4.51
CA ASN A 142 2.69 6.09 -5.64
C ASN A 142 3.99 6.76 -6.09
N ILE A 143 4.08 8.10 -6.07
CA ILE A 143 5.32 8.83 -6.35
C ILE A 143 6.41 8.43 -5.35
N GLY A 144 6.09 8.33 -4.06
CA GLY A 144 7.02 7.85 -3.04
C GLY A 144 7.53 6.44 -3.34
N SER A 145 6.63 5.52 -3.73
CA SER A 145 7.01 4.17 -4.16
C SER A 145 7.94 4.19 -5.39
N THR A 146 7.61 5.02 -6.39
CA THR A 146 8.37 5.13 -7.62
C THR A 146 9.79 5.66 -7.37
N ILE A 147 9.91 6.77 -6.61
CA ILE A 147 11.20 7.39 -6.27
C ILE A 147 12.08 6.39 -5.52
N THR A 148 11.52 5.67 -4.55
CA THR A 148 12.30 4.71 -3.76
C THR A 148 12.63 3.45 -4.57
N SER A 149 11.75 2.97 -5.44
CA SER A 149 12.04 1.84 -6.33
C SER A 149 13.17 2.17 -7.32
N LEU A 150 13.15 3.37 -7.91
CA LEU A 150 14.18 3.84 -8.84
C LEU A 150 15.52 4.12 -8.15
N GLY A 151 15.48 4.78 -7.01
CA GLY A 151 16.68 5.35 -6.40
C GLY A 151 17.41 4.40 -5.45
N THR A 152 16.76 3.36 -4.91
CA THR A 152 17.41 2.53 -3.87
C THR A 152 18.55 1.71 -4.42
N ALA A 153 18.43 1.11 -5.61
CA ALA A 153 19.52 0.32 -6.18
C ALA A 153 20.79 1.14 -6.48
N PRO A 154 20.74 2.29 -7.18
CA PRO A 154 21.91 3.15 -7.37
C PRO A 154 22.52 3.64 -6.06
N LEU A 155 21.69 4.00 -5.08
CA LEU A 155 22.19 4.40 -3.76
C LEU A 155 22.89 3.23 -3.04
N ALA A 156 22.40 2.01 -3.22
CA ALA A 156 22.98 0.83 -2.58
C ALA A 156 24.38 0.49 -3.13
N LEU A 157 24.64 0.77 -4.41
CA LEU A 157 25.98 0.60 -4.99
C LEU A 157 26.99 1.55 -4.36
N ALA A 158 26.58 2.79 -4.09
CA ALA A 158 27.47 3.80 -3.53
C ALA A 158 27.62 3.70 -2.00
N LEU A 159 26.56 3.35 -1.28
CA LEU A 159 26.45 3.46 0.18
C LEU A 159 26.18 2.12 0.90
N GLY A 160 26.09 1.03 0.14
CA GLY A 160 25.55 -0.22 0.64
C GLY A 160 24.03 -0.15 0.89
N TRP A 161 23.38 -1.29 1.12
CA TRP A 161 21.93 -1.33 1.31
C TRP A 161 21.45 -0.56 2.55
N ARG A 162 22.24 -0.55 3.63
CA ARG A 162 21.94 0.22 4.86
C ARG A 162 21.94 1.72 4.59
N GLY A 163 22.99 2.22 3.92
CA GLY A 163 23.12 3.61 3.55
C GLY A 163 22.02 4.06 2.57
N ALA A 164 21.67 3.21 1.61
CA ALA A 164 20.58 3.47 0.67
C ALA A 164 19.23 3.65 1.36
N LEU A 165 18.91 2.78 2.34
CA LEU A 165 17.67 2.90 3.10
C LEU A 165 17.67 4.13 4.02
N LEU A 166 18.82 4.49 4.63
CA LEU A 166 18.97 5.70 5.45
C LEU A 166 18.87 6.98 4.63
N ALA A 167 19.30 7.00 3.38
CA ALA A 167 19.21 8.17 2.52
C ALA A 167 17.76 8.66 2.35
N TRP A 168 16.79 7.76 2.41
CA TRP A 168 15.36 8.10 2.33
C TRP A 168 14.82 8.85 3.56
N LEU A 169 15.61 9.00 4.64
CA LEU A 169 15.26 9.88 5.76
C LEU A 169 15.10 11.34 5.32
N VAL A 170 15.67 11.73 4.18
CA VAL A 170 15.44 13.06 3.59
C VAL A 170 13.95 13.32 3.37
N LEU A 171 13.18 12.31 2.94
CA LEU A 171 11.73 12.44 2.78
C LEU A 171 11.02 12.65 4.13
N ASN A 172 11.50 12.00 5.19
CA ASN A 172 10.96 12.21 6.54
C ASN A 172 11.23 13.64 7.04
N VAL A 173 12.43 14.16 6.81
CA VAL A 173 12.80 15.54 7.17
C VAL A 173 11.90 16.53 6.42
N LEU A 174 11.74 16.36 5.11
CA LEU A 174 10.85 17.21 4.30
C LEU A 174 9.39 17.12 4.76
N ALA A 175 8.92 15.91 5.09
CA ALA A 175 7.55 15.70 5.58
C ALA A 175 7.31 16.38 6.93
N VAL A 176 8.25 16.24 7.90
CA VAL A 176 8.16 16.92 9.19
C VAL A 176 8.19 18.43 9.01
N ALA A 177 9.16 18.94 8.24
CA ALA A 177 9.29 20.39 7.97
C ALA A 177 8.01 20.95 7.32
N GLY A 178 7.53 20.31 6.25
CA GLY A 178 6.30 20.71 5.58
C GLY A 178 5.07 20.67 6.50
N TRP A 179 4.97 19.64 7.35
CA TRP A 179 3.88 19.52 8.31
C TRP A 179 3.93 20.61 9.40
N LEU A 180 5.12 20.87 9.96
CA LEU A 180 5.31 21.95 10.95
C LEU A 180 5.02 23.34 10.36
N LEU A 181 5.43 23.60 9.10
CA LEU A 181 5.13 24.84 8.40
C LEU A 181 3.62 25.00 8.13
N ALA A 182 2.95 23.91 7.73
CA ALA A 182 1.52 23.96 7.42
C ALA A 182 0.62 24.08 8.67
N ARG A 183 1.01 23.47 9.77
CA ARG A 183 0.19 23.39 11.01
C ARG A 183 0.63 24.32 12.12
N GLY A 184 1.87 24.78 12.08
CA GLY A 184 2.56 25.43 13.18
C GLY A 184 3.01 24.42 14.25
N PRO A 185 4.18 24.66 14.89
CA PRO A 185 4.77 23.71 15.85
C PRO A 185 3.84 23.36 17.02
N ALA A 186 3.12 24.35 17.53
CA ALA A 186 2.22 24.14 18.68
C ALA A 186 1.10 23.13 18.39
N ARG A 187 0.50 23.18 17.18
CA ARG A 187 -0.58 22.27 16.79
C ARG A 187 -0.06 20.90 16.33
N ALA A 188 1.09 20.89 15.66
CA ALA A 188 1.70 19.66 15.17
C ALA A 188 2.31 18.79 16.27
N LEU A 189 2.80 19.40 17.37
CA LEU A 189 3.55 18.69 18.41
C LEU A 189 2.77 18.52 19.73
N ARG A 190 1.79 19.41 20.02
CA ARG A 190 1.04 19.31 21.27
C ARG A 190 -0.13 18.35 21.13
N PRO A 191 -0.26 17.37 22.03
CA PRO A 191 -1.43 16.50 22.06
C PRO A 191 -2.70 17.35 22.27
N ALA A 192 -3.67 17.15 21.41
CA ALA A 192 -5.00 17.73 21.53
C ALA A 192 -6.04 16.60 21.47
N PRO A 193 -6.34 15.96 22.60
CA PRO A 193 -7.25 14.83 22.67
C PRO A 193 -8.61 15.19 22.08
N ARG A 194 -9.13 14.32 21.23
CA ARG A 194 -10.49 14.47 20.72
C ARG A 194 -11.49 14.11 21.81
N PRO A 195 -12.51 14.94 22.09
CA PRO A 195 -13.60 14.56 22.99
C PRO A 195 -14.16 13.20 22.57
N PRO A 196 -14.56 12.34 23.53
CA PRO A 196 -15.23 11.09 23.21
C PRO A 196 -16.39 11.38 22.27
N ALA A 197 -16.42 10.72 21.10
CA ALA A 197 -17.60 10.82 20.24
C ALA A 197 -18.81 10.36 21.05
N ALA A 198 -19.87 11.16 21.06
CA ALA A 198 -21.12 10.79 21.71
C ALA A 198 -21.51 9.39 21.24
N ARG A 199 -21.64 8.46 22.18
CA ARG A 199 -22.10 7.10 21.90
C ARG A 199 -23.57 7.19 21.48
N GLY A 200 -23.82 7.34 20.18
CA GLY A 200 -25.14 7.08 19.67
C GLY A 200 -25.54 5.60 19.93
N PRO A 201 -26.84 5.29 19.91
CA PRO A 201 -27.32 3.93 20.14
C PRO A 201 -26.49 2.92 19.33
N GLN A 202 -25.93 1.94 20.01
CA GLN A 202 -25.21 0.85 19.35
C GLN A 202 -26.25 -0.07 18.74
N GLU A 203 -26.57 0.14 17.45
CA GLU A 203 -27.31 -0.88 16.70
C GLU A 203 -26.51 -2.20 16.74
N PRO A 204 -27.20 -3.34 16.97
CA PRO A 204 -26.55 -4.65 16.93
C PRO A 204 -25.74 -4.77 15.63
N ALA A 205 -24.49 -5.20 15.73
CA ALA A 205 -23.65 -5.37 14.56
C ALA A 205 -24.32 -6.41 13.63
N PRO A 206 -24.78 -6.04 12.42
CA PRO A 206 -25.27 -7.04 11.50
C PRO A 206 -24.16 -8.07 11.30
N ARG A 207 -24.53 -9.36 11.22
CA ARG A 207 -23.57 -10.45 10.98
C ARG A 207 -23.07 -10.38 9.54
N ILE A 208 -22.19 -9.38 9.28
CA ILE A 208 -21.60 -9.05 7.96
C ILE A 208 -20.95 -10.29 7.35
N TRP A 209 -20.37 -11.16 8.18
CA TRP A 209 -19.70 -12.41 7.79
C TRP A 209 -20.60 -13.48 7.14
N ARG A 210 -21.93 -13.36 7.26
CA ARG A 210 -22.87 -14.32 6.65
C ARG A 210 -23.27 -13.95 5.22
N SER A 211 -22.87 -12.78 4.72
CA SER A 211 -23.16 -12.38 3.35
C SER A 211 -22.12 -12.96 2.40
N ALA A 212 -22.55 -13.86 1.51
CA ALA A 212 -21.69 -14.43 0.48
C ALA A 212 -21.09 -13.35 -0.44
N THR A 213 -21.78 -12.22 -0.64
CA THR A 213 -21.28 -11.07 -1.40
C THR A 213 -20.14 -10.37 -0.66
N VAL A 214 -20.25 -10.21 0.66
CA VAL A 214 -19.19 -9.62 1.49
C VAL A 214 -17.96 -10.52 1.51
N LEU A 215 -18.16 -11.83 1.63
CA LEU A 215 -17.07 -12.80 1.58
C LEU A 215 -16.37 -12.77 0.20
N ALA A 216 -17.14 -12.75 -0.89
CA ALA A 216 -16.60 -12.62 -2.24
C ALA A 216 -15.77 -11.33 -2.40
N LEU A 217 -16.26 -10.20 -1.86
CA LEU A 217 -15.52 -8.93 -1.90
C LEU A 217 -14.25 -8.98 -1.05
N ALA A 218 -14.29 -9.65 0.11
CA ALA A 218 -13.12 -9.84 0.96
C ALA A 218 -12.04 -10.70 0.28
N VAL A 219 -12.45 -11.80 -0.37
CA VAL A 219 -11.51 -12.64 -1.15
C VAL A 219 -10.98 -11.87 -2.36
N CYS A 220 -11.82 -11.12 -3.05
CA CYS A 220 -11.39 -10.26 -4.17
C CYS A 220 -10.32 -9.26 -3.72
N PHE A 221 -10.56 -8.52 -2.64
CA PHE A 221 -9.57 -7.58 -2.09
C PHE A 221 -8.29 -8.28 -1.61
N ALA A 222 -8.44 -9.40 -0.89
CA ALA A 222 -7.31 -10.21 -0.41
C ALA A 222 -6.42 -10.68 -1.57
N SER A 223 -7.03 -11.19 -2.63
CA SER A 223 -6.33 -11.68 -3.82
C SER A 223 -5.60 -10.56 -4.57
N GLN A 224 -6.24 -9.38 -4.68
CA GLN A 224 -5.64 -8.20 -5.30
C GLN A 224 -4.43 -7.71 -4.48
N ALA A 225 -4.58 -7.61 -3.16
CA ALA A 225 -3.51 -7.14 -2.30
C ALA A 225 -2.37 -8.19 -2.20
N PHE A 226 -2.69 -9.49 -2.13
CA PHE A 226 -1.71 -10.57 -2.15
C PHE A 226 -0.84 -10.52 -3.41
N SER A 227 -1.46 -10.50 -4.59
CA SER A 227 -0.72 -10.45 -5.85
C SER A 227 0.12 -9.17 -5.98
N TYR A 228 -0.39 -8.02 -5.53
CA TYR A 228 0.36 -6.76 -5.52
C TYR A 228 1.63 -6.83 -4.66
N TYR A 229 1.51 -7.27 -3.40
CA TYR A 229 2.66 -7.31 -2.51
C TYR A 229 3.65 -8.41 -2.91
N GLY A 230 3.17 -9.54 -3.44
CA GLY A 230 4.03 -10.59 -3.99
C GLY A 230 4.86 -10.10 -5.18
N VAL A 231 4.21 -9.48 -6.17
CA VAL A 231 4.91 -8.92 -7.34
C VAL A 231 5.85 -7.79 -6.91
N THR A 232 5.39 -6.84 -6.10
CA THR A 232 6.21 -5.68 -5.72
C THR A 232 7.47 -6.09 -4.96
N ALA A 233 7.40 -7.13 -4.13
CA ALA A 233 8.54 -7.59 -3.34
C ALA A 233 9.61 -8.26 -4.20
N TRP A 234 9.22 -9.03 -5.22
CA TRP A 234 10.12 -9.93 -5.91
C TRP A 234 10.35 -9.62 -7.41
N LEU A 235 9.65 -8.63 -7.96
CA LEU A 235 9.82 -8.24 -9.37
C LEU A 235 11.27 -7.86 -9.72
N PRO A 236 12.03 -7.09 -8.90
CA PRO A 236 13.43 -6.82 -9.20
C PRO A 236 14.27 -8.10 -9.31
N SER A 237 14.19 -8.99 -8.32
CA SER A 237 14.95 -10.25 -8.31
C SER A 237 14.58 -11.15 -9.50
N LEU A 238 13.29 -11.24 -9.84
CA LEU A 238 12.83 -11.96 -11.02
C LEU A 238 13.45 -11.41 -12.32
N LEU A 239 13.54 -10.09 -12.47
CA LEU A 239 14.13 -9.46 -13.66
C LEU A 239 15.64 -9.67 -13.73
N VAL A 240 16.35 -9.70 -12.59
CA VAL A 240 17.76 -10.09 -12.54
C VAL A 240 17.93 -11.51 -13.02
N ASP A 241 17.19 -12.46 -12.42
CA ASP A 241 17.40 -13.88 -12.64
C ASP A 241 16.94 -14.35 -14.04
N ARG A 242 15.80 -13.83 -14.53
CA ARG A 242 15.23 -14.26 -15.82
C ARG A 242 15.67 -13.44 -17.03
N ASN A 243 15.90 -12.15 -16.83
CA ASN A 243 16.22 -11.24 -17.92
C ASN A 243 17.70 -10.84 -17.95
N GLY A 244 18.50 -11.25 -16.95
CA GLY A 244 19.92 -10.91 -16.87
C GLY A 244 20.18 -9.43 -16.59
N PHE A 245 19.24 -8.73 -15.97
CA PHE A 245 19.38 -7.31 -15.70
C PHE A 245 20.39 -7.07 -14.58
N SER A 246 21.10 -5.93 -14.62
CA SER A 246 21.80 -5.46 -13.44
C SER A 246 20.78 -5.10 -12.34
N ILE A 247 21.24 -5.05 -11.08
CA ILE A 247 20.39 -4.71 -9.93
C ILE A 247 19.73 -3.34 -10.13
N GLU A 248 20.48 -2.36 -10.68
CA GLU A 248 19.98 -1.01 -10.97
C GLU A 248 18.92 -1.03 -12.07
N ALA A 249 19.20 -1.76 -13.17
CA ALA A 249 18.26 -1.88 -14.27
C ALA A 249 16.97 -2.57 -13.83
N ALA A 250 17.06 -3.60 -12.99
CA ALA A 250 15.91 -4.30 -12.44
C ALA A 250 15.07 -3.41 -11.51
N GLY A 251 15.73 -2.64 -10.62
CA GLY A 251 15.07 -1.66 -9.77
C GLY A 251 14.37 -0.57 -10.57
N ALA A 252 15.05 -0.01 -11.57
CA ALA A 252 14.47 0.99 -12.47
C ALA A 252 13.31 0.42 -13.28
N SER A 253 13.45 -0.79 -13.82
CA SER A 253 12.41 -1.49 -14.59
C SER A 253 11.19 -1.79 -13.75
N SER A 254 11.35 -2.17 -12.50
CA SER A 254 10.24 -2.43 -11.57
C SER A 254 9.42 -1.18 -11.27
N SER A 255 9.99 0.01 -11.41
CA SER A 255 9.25 1.27 -11.21
C SER A 255 8.23 1.54 -12.32
N VAL A 256 8.39 0.95 -13.52
CA VAL A 256 7.40 1.00 -14.61
C VAL A 256 6.04 0.48 -14.10
N PHE A 257 6.05 -0.60 -13.30
CA PHE A 257 4.87 -1.14 -12.68
C PHE A 257 4.18 -0.14 -11.73
N GLN A 258 4.95 0.61 -10.94
CA GLN A 258 4.42 1.61 -10.01
C GLN A 258 3.91 2.87 -10.75
N ILE A 259 4.60 3.31 -11.80
CA ILE A 259 4.18 4.44 -12.65
C ILE A 259 2.87 4.10 -13.34
N ALA A 260 2.77 2.91 -13.94
CA ALA A 260 1.56 2.46 -14.60
C ALA A 260 0.36 2.38 -13.65
N ALA A 261 0.58 2.08 -12.37
CA ALA A 261 -0.47 2.07 -11.35
C ALA A 261 -1.10 3.47 -11.13
N ILE A 262 -0.34 4.54 -11.30
CA ILE A 262 -0.87 5.92 -11.23
C ILE A 262 -1.88 6.14 -12.38
N ILE A 263 -1.50 5.72 -13.59
CA ILE A 263 -2.36 5.83 -14.78
C ILE A 263 -3.65 5.05 -14.56
N GLY A 264 -3.55 3.83 -14.05
CA GLY A 264 -4.70 2.98 -13.76
C GLY A 264 -5.64 3.57 -12.70
N ALA A 265 -5.09 4.09 -11.61
CA ALA A 265 -5.89 4.70 -10.54
C ALA A 265 -6.70 5.91 -11.03
N ILE A 266 -6.11 6.74 -11.89
CA ILE A 266 -6.79 7.91 -12.50
C ILE A 266 -7.78 7.47 -13.60
N GLY A 267 -7.43 6.46 -14.40
CA GLY A 267 -8.24 6.02 -15.53
C GLY A 267 -9.49 5.23 -15.14
N VAL A 268 -9.47 4.52 -14.02
CA VAL A 268 -10.58 3.63 -13.61
C VAL A 268 -11.91 4.35 -13.42
N PRO A 269 -12.02 5.52 -12.82
CA PRO A 269 -13.30 6.23 -12.74
C PRO A 269 -13.95 6.46 -14.12
N LEU A 270 -13.13 6.70 -15.16
CA LEU A 270 -13.62 6.84 -16.53
C LEU A 270 -14.09 5.51 -17.11
N VAL A 271 -13.35 4.44 -16.85
CA VAL A 271 -13.69 3.07 -17.27
C VAL A 271 -14.99 2.60 -16.61
N VAL A 272 -15.14 2.82 -15.30
CA VAL A 272 -16.34 2.43 -14.52
C VAL A 272 -17.59 3.16 -15.02
N ARG A 273 -17.47 4.41 -15.44
CA ARG A 273 -18.60 5.18 -16.03
C ARG A 273 -19.10 4.54 -17.33
N ARG A 274 -18.22 3.98 -18.15
CA ARG A 274 -18.55 3.38 -19.47
C ARG A 274 -18.95 1.91 -19.39
N LEU A 275 -18.19 1.11 -18.64
CA LEU A 275 -18.30 -0.36 -18.65
C LEU A 275 -19.16 -0.93 -17.52
N ARG A 276 -19.72 -0.09 -16.64
CA ARG A 276 -20.37 -0.54 -15.39
C ARG A 276 -19.39 -1.34 -14.50
N PRO A 277 -19.70 -1.65 -13.23
CA PRO A 277 -18.78 -2.34 -12.33
C PRO A 277 -18.36 -3.73 -12.80
N LEU A 278 -19.28 -4.50 -13.40
CA LEU A 278 -18.97 -5.85 -13.89
C LEU A 278 -17.96 -5.82 -15.04
N GLY A 279 -18.19 -4.99 -16.06
CA GLY A 279 -17.25 -4.86 -17.18
C GLY A 279 -15.89 -4.31 -16.73
N SER A 280 -15.88 -3.42 -15.74
CA SER A 280 -14.64 -2.86 -15.19
C SER A 280 -13.82 -3.92 -14.45
N ILE A 281 -14.47 -4.79 -13.65
CA ILE A 281 -13.76 -5.87 -12.93
C ILE A 281 -13.22 -6.91 -13.93
N VAL A 282 -13.96 -7.22 -14.98
CA VAL A 282 -13.52 -8.16 -16.03
C VAL A 282 -12.30 -7.60 -16.77
N LEU A 283 -12.35 -6.36 -17.22
CA LEU A 283 -11.22 -5.72 -17.92
C LEU A 283 -9.98 -5.66 -17.02
N ILE A 284 -10.13 -5.13 -15.80
CA ILE A 284 -9.01 -4.93 -14.88
C ILE A 284 -8.46 -6.28 -14.43
N GLY A 285 -9.31 -7.26 -14.13
CA GLY A 285 -8.87 -8.58 -13.72
C GLY A 285 -8.15 -9.33 -14.85
N ALA A 286 -8.64 -9.25 -16.08
CA ALA A 286 -7.97 -9.82 -17.23
C ALA A 286 -6.58 -9.19 -17.45
N LEU A 287 -6.50 -7.86 -17.41
CA LEU A 287 -5.21 -7.16 -17.50
C LEU A 287 -4.28 -7.49 -16.33
N TRP A 288 -4.81 -7.71 -15.12
CA TRP A 288 -3.99 -8.08 -13.98
C TRP A 288 -3.39 -9.48 -14.10
N CYS A 289 -4.12 -10.43 -14.71
CA CYS A 289 -3.60 -11.76 -15.01
C CYS A 289 -2.46 -11.76 -16.04
N THR A 290 -2.32 -10.71 -16.87
CA THR A 290 -1.25 -10.63 -17.86
C THR A 290 0.15 -10.57 -17.25
N VAL A 291 0.31 -10.03 -16.02
CA VAL A 291 1.63 -9.95 -15.35
C VAL A 291 2.21 -11.35 -15.10
N PRO A 292 1.59 -12.19 -14.25
CA PRO A 292 2.16 -13.50 -13.97
C PRO A 292 2.20 -14.39 -15.20
N LEU A 293 1.15 -14.37 -16.03
CA LEU A 293 1.08 -15.18 -17.24
C LEU A 293 2.12 -14.73 -18.27
N GLY A 294 2.25 -13.44 -18.49
CA GLY A 294 3.19 -12.88 -19.46
C GLY A 294 4.65 -13.08 -19.03
N LEU A 295 4.96 -12.91 -17.74
CA LEU A 295 6.29 -13.19 -17.21
C LEU A 295 6.63 -14.69 -17.23
N LEU A 296 5.63 -15.59 -17.17
CA LEU A 296 5.82 -17.03 -17.38
C LEU A 296 6.16 -17.37 -18.84
N LEU A 297 5.37 -16.85 -19.78
CA LEU A 297 5.39 -17.28 -21.18
C LEU A 297 6.37 -16.48 -22.06
N ALA A 298 6.53 -15.19 -21.76
CA ALA A 298 7.34 -14.27 -22.56
C ALA A 298 8.01 -13.20 -21.63
N PRO A 299 8.97 -13.60 -20.78
CA PRO A 299 9.63 -12.70 -19.83
C PRO A 299 10.37 -11.54 -20.51
N GLN A 300 10.79 -11.68 -21.76
CA GLN A 300 11.43 -10.63 -22.56
C GLN A 300 10.51 -9.42 -22.80
N LEU A 301 9.19 -9.59 -22.73
CA LEU A 301 8.19 -8.51 -22.86
C LEU A 301 7.80 -7.92 -21.49
N TRP A 302 8.67 -8.02 -20.50
CA TRP A 302 8.42 -7.58 -19.11
C TRP A 302 7.84 -6.17 -19.01
N ALA A 303 8.30 -5.23 -19.85
CA ALA A 303 7.81 -3.85 -19.85
C ALA A 303 6.33 -3.76 -20.20
N LEU A 304 5.88 -4.53 -21.19
CA LEU A 304 4.46 -4.62 -21.57
C LEU A 304 3.63 -5.18 -20.41
N TRP A 305 4.09 -6.26 -19.79
CA TRP A 305 3.38 -6.89 -18.68
C TRP A 305 3.32 -5.96 -17.46
N CYS A 306 4.42 -5.25 -17.16
CA CYS A 306 4.47 -4.26 -16.09
C CYS A 306 3.55 -3.05 -16.36
N LEU A 307 3.46 -2.59 -17.61
CA LEU A 307 2.54 -1.49 -17.98
C LEU A 307 1.07 -1.91 -17.84
N LEU A 308 0.69 -3.04 -18.44
CA LEU A 308 -0.68 -3.52 -18.41
C LEU A 308 -1.13 -3.87 -16.99
N GLY A 309 -0.30 -4.64 -16.30
CA GLY A 309 -0.61 -5.08 -14.94
C GLY A 309 -0.48 -3.98 -13.89
N GLY A 310 0.47 -3.05 -14.04
CA GLY A 310 0.57 -1.89 -13.17
C GLY A 310 -0.68 -1.03 -13.26
N ALA A 311 -1.15 -0.73 -14.47
CA ALA A 311 -2.40 -0.01 -14.68
C ALA A 311 -3.60 -0.78 -14.07
N ALA A 312 -3.66 -2.10 -14.28
CA ALA A 312 -4.69 -2.94 -13.70
C ALA A 312 -4.65 -2.95 -12.16
N GLN A 313 -3.45 -3.01 -11.57
CA GLN A 313 -3.25 -2.99 -10.12
C GLN A 313 -3.78 -1.70 -9.49
N GLY A 314 -3.38 -0.54 -10.03
CA GLY A 314 -3.86 0.77 -9.54
C GLY A 314 -5.38 0.92 -9.68
N GLY A 315 -5.95 0.36 -10.74
CA GLY A 315 -7.39 0.32 -10.98
C GLY A 315 -8.13 -0.67 -10.09
N GLY A 316 -7.52 -1.80 -9.77
CA GLY A 316 -8.15 -2.90 -9.04
C GLY A 316 -8.63 -2.48 -7.64
N ILE A 317 -7.80 -1.80 -6.87
CA ILE A 317 -8.19 -1.24 -5.57
C ILE A 317 -9.39 -0.29 -5.73
N THR A 318 -9.35 0.59 -6.72
CA THR A 318 -10.41 1.57 -6.97
C THR A 318 -11.75 0.90 -7.26
N VAL A 319 -11.76 -0.14 -8.10
CA VAL A 319 -13.00 -0.90 -8.42
C VAL A 319 -13.54 -1.62 -7.19
N VAL A 320 -12.68 -2.23 -6.38
CA VAL A 320 -13.12 -2.88 -5.13
C VAL A 320 -13.78 -1.88 -4.19
N PHE A 321 -13.21 -0.67 -4.04
CA PHE A 321 -13.84 0.38 -3.22
C PHE A 321 -15.16 0.89 -3.80
N VAL A 322 -15.27 1.00 -5.13
CA VAL A 322 -16.55 1.33 -5.78
C VAL A 322 -17.61 0.28 -5.47
N LEU A 323 -17.25 -1.02 -5.57
CA LEU A 323 -18.15 -2.12 -5.21
C LEU A 323 -18.56 -2.06 -3.73
N LEU A 324 -17.59 -1.79 -2.84
CA LEU A 324 -17.81 -1.68 -1.40
C LEU A 324 -18.81 -0.54 -1.06
N VAL A 325 -18.63 0.63 -1.67
CA VAL A 325 -19.53 1.77 -1.46
C VAL A 325 -20.93 1.44 -1.97
N ARG A 326 -21.07 0.83 -3.14
CA ARG A 326 -22.37 0.45 -3.72
C ARG A 326 -23.12 -0.62 -2.93
N LEU A 327 -22.41 -1.50 -2.23
CA LEU A 327 -23.01 -2.53 -1.35
C LEU A 327 -23.39 -1.96 0.02
N SER A 328 -23.00 -0.74 0.32
CA SER A 328 -23.22 -0.13 1.62
C SER A 328 -24.58 0.56 1.68
N ARG A 329 -25.35 0.26 2.73
CA ARG A 329 -26.69 0.83 2.97
C ARG A 329 -26.67 2.14 3.78
N SER A 330 -25.54 2.44 4.45
CA SER A 330 -25.33 3.65 5.25
C SER A 330 -23.83 3.89 5.41
N ASP A 331 -23.42 5.10 5.79
CA ASP A 331 -22.01 5.44 6.05
C ASP A 331 -21.38 4.56 7.14
N ARG A 332 -22.17 4.23 8.18
CA ARG A 332 -21.74 3.33 9.27
C ARG A 332 -21.53 1.91 8.76
N HIS A 333 -22.44 1.42 7.89
CA HIS A 333 -22.30 0.12 7.24
C HIS A 333 -21.10 0.10 6.29
N ALA A 334 -20.87 1.16 5.51
CA ALA A 334 -19.71 1.32 4.64
C ALA A 334 -18.38 1.22 5.42
N SER A 335 -18.29 1.94 6.54
CA SER A 335 -17.09 1.94 7.38
C SER A 335 -16.78 0.56 7.98
N ARG A 336 -17.81 -0.15 8.46
CA ARG A 336 -17.66 -1.50 9.02
C ARG A 336 -17.29 -2.52 7.94
N LEU A 337 -17.96 -2.45 6.78
CA LEU A 337 -17.69 -3.33 5.64
C LEU A 337 -16.26 -3.12 5.13
N SER A 338 -15.84 -1.87 5.00
CA SER A 338 -14.49 -1.49 4.60
C SER A 338 -13.44 -2.03 5.57
N ALA A 339 -13.63 -1.82 6.87
CA ALA A 339 -12.70 -2.32 7.90
C ALA A 339 -12.58 -3.85 7.88
N THR A 340 -13.71 -4.54 7.69
CA THR A 340 -13.75 -6.01 7.62
C THR A 340 -13.03 -6.54 6.38
N VAL A 341 -13.38 -6.03 5.19
CA VAL A 341 -12.81 -6.45 3.92
C VAL A 341 -11.30 -6.17 3.87
N GLN A 342 -10.89 -4.97 4.29
CA GLN A 342 -9.49 -4.58 4.29
C GLN A 342 -8.69 -5.30 5.38
N GLY A 343 -9.23 -5.45 6.59
CA GLY A 343 -8.54 -6.14 7.68
C GLY A 343 -8.19 -7.57 7.32
N LEU A 344 -9.18 -8.35 6.82
CA LEU A 344 -8.95 -9.70 6.31
C LEU A 344 -8.01 -9.72 5.11
N GLY A 345 -8.26 -8.81 4.16
CA GLY A 345 -7.48 -8.77 2.95
C GLY A 345 -6.00 -8.48 3.20
N TYR A 346 -5.68 -7.53 4.07
CA TYR A 346 -4.29 -7.26 4.44
C TYR A 346 -3.66 -8.38 5.28
N ALA A 347 -4.43 -9.08 6.12
CA ALA A 347 -3.92 -10.25 6.83
C ALA A 347 -3.47 -11.36 5.86
N VAL A 348 -4.27 -11.64 4.83
CA VAL A 348 -3.88 -12.58 3.76
C VAL A 348 -2.75 -12.03 2.92
N ALA A 349 -2.82 -10.77 2.51
CA ALA A 349 -1.81 -10.13 1.67
C ALA A 349 -0.43 -10.08 2.33
N ALA A 350 -0.37 -10.00 3.66
CA ALA A 350 0.87 -10.02 4.41
C ALA A 350 1.67 -11.32 4.24
N THR A 351 1.02 -12.43 3.89
CA THR A 351 1.72 -13.70 3.64
C THR A 351 2.39 -13.75 2.27
N ALA A 352 1.99 -12.88 1.32
CA ALA A 352 2.37 -12.98 -0.07
C ALA A 352 3.89 -12.94 -0.32
N PRO A 353 4.66 -11.95 0.20
CA PRO A 353 6.09 -11.93 -0.06
C PRO A 353 6.82 -13.16 0.48
N THR A 354 6.41 -13.63 1.67
CA THR A 354 7.00 -14.84 2.29
C THR A 354 6.65 -16.09 1.50
N VAL A 355 5.38 -16.26 1.09
CA VAL A 355 4.92 -17.42 0.32
C VAL A 355 5.59 -17.48 -1.05
N VAL A 356 5.68 -16.33 -1.73
CA VAL A 356 6.34 -16.24 -3.05
C VAL A 356 7.84 -16.52 -2.93
N GLY A 357 8.53 -15.96 -1.91
CA GLY A 357 9.94 -16.24 -1.66
C GLY A 357 10.21 -17.69 -1.28
N LEU A 358 9.38 -18.28 -0.41
CA LEU A 358 9.49 -19.70 -0.04
C LEU A 358 9.25 -20.62 -1.26
N ALA A 359 8.28 -20.29 -2.10
CA ALA A 359 8.04 -21.04 -3.34
C ALA A 359 9.24 -20.99 -4.28
N HIS A 360 9.93 -19.84 -4.36
CA HIS A 360 11.18 -19.69 -5.09
C HIS A 360 12.27 -20.59 -4.51
N ASP A 361 12.48 -20.56 -3.20
CA ASP A 361 13.50 -21.39 -2.52
C ASP A 361 13.27 -22.90 -2.74
N LEU A 362 11.99 -23.35 -2.67
CA LEU A 362 11.64 -24.74 -2.80
C LEU A 362 11.66 -25.26 -4.25
N SER A 363 11.31 -24.42 -5.22
CA SER A 363 11.25 -24.80 -6.64
C SER A 363 12.54 -24.53 -7.40
N GLY A 364 13.46 -23.74 -6.84
CA GLY A 364 14.68 -23.31 -7.50
C GLY A 364 14.49 -22.39 -8.70
N GLY A 365 13.31 -21.71 -8.80
CA GLY A 365 13.01 -20.83 -9.90
C GLY A 365 11.73 -20.02 -9.73
N TRP A 366 11.35 -19.25 -10.78
CA TRP A 366 10.24 -18.32 -10.74
C TRP A 366 8.91 -18.86 -11.25
N ASP A 367 8.85 -20.09 -11.75
CA ASP A 367 7.60 -20.65 -12.31
C ASP A 367 6.55 -20.89 -11.22
N ALA A 368 6.91 -21.57 -10.13
CA ALA A 368 6.01 -21.81 -9.02
C ALA A 368 5.55 -20.50 -8.34
N PRO A 369 6.43 -19.53 -8.02
CA PRO A 369 6.04 -18.20 -7.57
C PRO A 369 5.02 -17.51 -8.49
N LEU A 370 5.27 -17.50 -9.80
CA LEU A 370 4.39 -16.86 -10.78
C LEU A 370 3.03 -17.56 -10.89
N LEU A 371 2.97 -18.90 -10.76
CA LEU A 371 1.71 -19.66 -10.72
C LEU A 371 0.89 -19.32 -9.46
N ILE A 372 1.52 -19.12 -8.32
CA ILE A 372 0.84 -18.66 -7.10
C ILE A 372 0.24 -17.26 -7.31
N VAL A 373 1.01 -16.34 -7.89
CA VAL A 373 0.50 -14.99 -8.21
C VAL A 373 -0.62 -15.05 -9.26
N LEU A 374 -0.50 -15.92 -10.28
CA LEU A 374 -1.56 -16.15 -11.28
C LEU A 374 -2.84 -16.64 -10.63
N THR A 375 -2.76 -17.59 -9.72
CA THR A 375 -3.91 -18.09 -8.96
C THR A 375 -4.58 -16.97 -8.18
N ALA A 376 -3.81 -16.08 -7.55
CA ALA A 376 -4.35 -14.93 -6.84
C ALA A 376 -5.03 -13.93 -7.81
N THR A 377 -4.41 -13.61 -8.96
CA THR A 377 -5.03 -12.69 -9.93
C THR A 377 -6.29 -13.28 -10.57
N CYS A 378 -6.33 -14.58 -10.86
CA CYS A 378 -7.54 -15.29 -11.29
C CYS A 378 -8.63 -15.28 -10.21
N SER A 379 -8.26 -15.45 -8.94
CA SER A 379 -9.19 -15.35 -7.82
C SER A 379 -9.77 -13.94 -7.68
N PHE A 380 -8.95 -12.89 -7.84
CA PHE A 380 -9.43 -11.51 -7.89
C PHE A 380 -10.51 -11.33 -8.97
N LEU A 381 -10.26 -11.83 -10.19
CA LEU A 381 -11.21 -11.76 -11.30
C LEU A 381 -12.51 -12.53 -10.98
N ALA A 382 -12.41 -13.78 -10.58
CA ALA A 382 -13.55 -14.65 -10.32
C ALA A 382 -14.46 -14.12 -9.19
N PHE A 383 -13.87 -13.79 -8.04
CA PHE A 383 -14.61 -13.28 -6.89
C PHE A 383 -15.08 -11.83 -7.09
N GLY A 384 -14.37 -11.05 -7.88
CA GLY A 384 -14.81 -9.72 -8.32
C GLY A 384 -16.05 -9.78 -9.21
N ILE A 385 -16.11 -10.71 -10.18
CA ILE A 385 -17.30 -10.98 -10.99
C ILE A 385 -18.45 -11.44 -10.09
N LEU A 386 -18.20 -12.36 -9.16
CA LEU A 386 -19.23 -12.86 -8.24
C LEU A 386 -19.80 -11.73 -7.35
N ALA A 387 -18.95 -10.84 -6.86
CA ALA A 387 -19.41 -9.70 -6.05
C ALA A 387 -20.21 -8.69 -6.89
N ALA A 388 -19.74 -8.38 -8.11
CA ALA A 388 -20.39 -7.42 -9.01
C ALA A 388 -21.72 -7.92 -9.57
N SER A 389 -21.84 -9.22 -9.91
CA SER A 389 -23.07 -9.80 -10.46
C SER A 389 -24.23 -9.89 -9.46
N ARG A 390 -23.89 -10.00 -8.16
CA ARG A 390 -24.91 -10.04 -7.08
C ARG A 390 -25.46 -8.67 -6.72
N GLN A 391 -24.80 -7.58 -7.10
CA GLN A 391 -25.35 -6.22 -6.93
C GLN A 391 -26.65 -6.00 -7.70
N GLY A 392 -26.80 -6.59 -8.89
CA GLY A 392 -28.00 -6.45 -9.71
C GLY A 392 -29.23 -7.21 -9.23
N ARG A 393 -29.10 -8.07 -8.18
CA ARG A 393 -30.20 -8.86 -7.62
C ARG A 393 -30.77 -8.29 -6.32
N THR A 394 -30.16 -7.25 -5.76
CA THR A 394 -30.59 -6.60 -4.50
C THR A 394 -31.07 -5.16 -4.70
N ALA A 395 -31.09 -4.68 -5.93
CA ALA A 395 -31.75 -3.45 -6.39
C ALA A 395 -33.09 -3.80 -7.06
#